data_779fdf95edf28472de8eef23fda8bd45
#
_entry.id   779fdf95edf28472de8eef23fda8bd45
#
_cell.length_a   1.000
_cell.length_b   1.000
_cell.length_c   1.000
_cell.angle_alpha   90.00
_cell.angle_beta   90.00
_cell.angle_gamma   90.00
#
_symmetry.space_group_name_H-M   'P 1'
#
loop_
_entity.id
_entity.type
_entity.pdbx_description
1 polymer ?
#
loop_
_entity_poly.entity_id
_entity_poly.type
_entity_poly.pdbx_seq_one_letter_code
_entity_poly.pdbx_strand_id
1 'polypeptide(L)'
;MNWLNGNSGGIQAVGTVLLVIITAMYASVTLTMANRARQQVEMTTRASQVQATLSIIQYLQSPDVRAARAIVRNLKPTTDWMRDWTPDEQSAAASVCASYDAAAMLIVQRYVEPEPLVTTWGPSVSACFRICEPFIRSLKETNGPAYWRHFETMFNMVPESIRKLADVQTAVTPAETDGDKPARAVSTGAGPGHGPTGGAPLPDHTA
;
A
#
# COMPACT_ATOMS: atom_id res chain seq x y z
N MET A 1 -35.66 -73.76 13.98
CA MET A 1 -35.28 -72.35 13.53
C MET A 1 -35.82 -71.26 14.45
N ASN A 2 -35.89 -71.44 15.78
CA ASN A 2 -36.47 -70.40 16.70
C ASN A 2 -35.45 -69.58 17.49
N TRP A 3 -34.16 -69.82 17.31
CA TRP A 3 -33.11 -69.05 18.07
C TRP A 3 -32.91 -67.66 17.56
N LEU A 4 -33.15 -67.39 16.27
CA LEU A 4 -32.99 -66.03 15.66
C LEU A 4 -34.11 -65.10 16.06
N ASN A 5 -35.27 -65.51 16.40
CA ASN A 5 -36.39 -64.63 16.77
C ASN A 5 -36.30 -64.16 18.24
N GLY A 6 -35.59 -64.83 19.13
CA GLY A 6 -35.44 -64.41 20.52
C GLY A 6 -34.35 -63.39 20.73
N ASN A 7 -33.39 -63.22 19.77
CA ASN A 7 -32.25 -62.33 19.91
C ASN A 7 -32.30 -61.07 19.03
N SER A 8 -33.36 -60.89 18.25
CA SER A 8 -33.49 -59.76 17.32
C SER A 8 -33.43 -58.39 18.04
N GLY A 9 -34.03 -58.29 19.23
CA GLY A 9 -34.00 -57.06 20.03
C GLY A 9 -32.62 -56.71 20.56
N GLY A 10 -31.83 -57.69 20.95
CA GLY A 10 -30.46 -57.49 21.44
C GLY A 10 -29.51 -57.03 20.33
N ILE A 11 -29.60 -57.65 19.12
CA ILE A 11 -28.79 -57.27 17.97
C ILE A 11 -29.13 -55.87 17.50
N GLN A 12 -30.40 -55.48 17.51
CA GLN A 12 -30.87 -54.16 17.14
C GLN A 12 -30.39 -53.07 18.13
N ALA A 13 -30.42 -53.35 19.44
CA ALA A 13 -29.89 -52.44 20.47
C ALA A 13 -28.38 -52.22 20.34
N VAL A 14 -27.61 -53.28 20.11
CA VAL A 14 -26.14 -53.17 19.90
C VAL A 14 -25.84 -52.39 18.63
N GLY A 15 -26.57 -52.60 17.55
CA GLY A 15 -26.42 -51.83 16.30
C GLY A 15 -26.69 -50.33 16.49
N THR A 16 -27.74 -50.03 17.26
CA THR A 16 -28.08 -48.62 17.55
C THR A 16 -26.99 -47.91 18.40
N VAL A 17 -26.46 -48.58 19.43
CA VAL A 17 -25.37 -48.05 20.25
C VAL A 17 -24.11 -47.82 19.43
N LEU A 18 -23.74 -48.76 18.57
CA LEU A 18 -22.60 -48.62 17.66
C LEU A 18 -22.77 -47.40 16.72
N LEU A 19 -23.97 -47.25 16.14
CA LEU A 19 -24.28 -46.11 15.27
C LEU A 19 -24.13 -44.77 16.00
N VAL A 20 -24.62 -44.67 17.23
CA VAL A 20 -24.49 -43.48 18.06
C VAL A 20 -23.03 -43.14 18.36
N ILE A 21 -22.23 -44.16 18.68
CA ILE A 21 -20.79 -43.98 18.94
C ILE A 21 -20.07 -43.46 17.68
N ILE A 22 -20.32 -44.10 16.53
CA ILE A 22 -19.71 -43.70 15.26
C ILE A 22 -20.12 -42.27 14.89
N THR A 23 -21.41 -41.93 15.06
CA THR A 23 -21.91 -40.59 14.79
C THR A 23 -21.27 -39.53 15.71
N ALA A 24 -21.13 -39.87 17.01
CA ALA A 24 -20.47 -38.95 17.97
C ALA A 24 -18.98 -38.77 17.63
N MET A 25 -18.28 -39.81 17.23
CA MET A 25 -16.89 -39.70 16.76
C MET A 25 -16.79 -38.82 15.49
N TYR A 26 -17.70 -39.03 14.54
CA TYR A 26 -17.73 -38.25 13.31
C TYR A 26 -17.98 -36.76 13.58
N ALA A 27 -18.93 -36.47 14.46
CA ALA A 27 -19.21 -35.10 14.90
C ALA A 27 -18.00 -34.44 15.57
N SER A 28 -17.30 -35.18 16.42
CA SER A 28 -16.08 -34.66 17.10
C SER A 28 -14.95 -34.36 16.13
N VAL A 29 -14.71 -35.22 15.16
CA VAL A 29 -13.71 -35.00 14.10
C VAL A 29 -14.08 -33.81 13.24
N THR A 30 -15.35 -33.70 12.84
CA THR A 30 -15.86 -32.60 12.04
C THR A 30 -15.71 -31.26 12.75
N LEU A 31 -16.05 -31.19 14.05
CA LEU A 31 -15.85 -29.98 14.87
C LEU A 31 -14.36 -29.59 14.97
N THR A 32 -13.49 -30.58 15.17
CA THR A 32 -12.04 -30.33 15.22
C THR A 32 -11.51 -29.81 13.90
N MET A 33 -11.93 -30.37 12.79
CA MET A 33 -11.56 -29.90 11.44
C MET A 33 -12.07 -28.48 11.18
N ALA A 34 -13.33 -28.20 11.55
CA ALA A 34 -13.91 -26.86 11.41
C ALA A 34 -13.14 -25.80 12.21
N ASN A 35 -12.72 -26.12 13.44
CA ASN A 35 -11.92 -25.22 14.26
C ASN A 35 -10.51 -24.98 13.65
N ARG A 36 -9.86 -26.03 13.14
CA ARG A 36 -8.57 -25.89 12.46
C ARG A 36 -8.69 -25.05 11.18
N ALA A 37 -9.76 -25.26 10.40
CA ALA A 37 -10.01 -24.48 9.19
C ALA A 37 -10.19 -22.99 9.51
N ARG A 38 -10.92 -22.64 10.59
CA ARG A 38 -11.06 -21.25 11.04
C ARG A 38 -9.70 -20.63 11.42
N GLN A 39 -8.86 -21.35 12.15
CA GLN A 39 -7.52 -20.90 12.51
C GLN A 39 -6.62 -20.67 11.27
N GLN A 40 -6.70 -21.56 10.29
CA GLN A 40 -5.95 -21.41 9.03
C GLN A 40 -6.39 -20.15 8.26
N VAL A 41 -7.71 -19.92 8.16
CA VAL A 41 -8.25 -18.72 7.51
C VAL A 41 -7.75 -17.45 8.20
N GLU A 42 -7.78 -17.43 9.54
CA GLU A 42 -7.30 -16.27 10.32
C GLU A 42 -5.80 -16.01 10.11
N MET A 43 -4.98 -17.06 10.14
CA MET A 43 -3.53 -16.93 9.87
C MET A 43 -3.26 -16.47 8.44
N THR A 44 -4.00 -17.00 7.46
CA THR A 44 -3.83 -16.59 6.06
C THR A 44 -4.24 -15.14 5.85
N THR A 45 -5.33 -14.70 6.50
CA THR A 45 -5.78 -13.30 6.44
C THR A 45 -4.73 -12.36 7.03
N ARG A 46 -4.18 -12.69 8.20
CA ARG A 46 -3.10 -11.90 8.82
C ARG A 46 -1.84 -11.85 7.95
N ALA A 47 -1.43 -12.98 7.39
CA ALA A 47 -0.29 -13.02 6.48
C ALA A 47 -0.51 -12.16 5.24
N SER A 48 -1.71 -12.18 4.67
CA SER A 48 -2.10 -11.33 3.53
C SER A 48 -2.06 -9.84 3.89
N GLN A 49 -2.55 -9.45 5.08
CA GLN A 49 -2.49 -8.06 5.55
C GLN A 49 -1.05 -7.57 5.73
N VAL A 50 -0.18 -8.39 6.32
CA VAL A 50 1.25 -8.05 6.46
C VAL A 50 1.90 -7.89 5.10
N GLN A 51 1.63 -8.79 4.16
CA GLN A 51 2.16 -8.72 2.80
C GLN A 51 1.68 -7.45 2.08
N ALA A 52 0.39 -7.10 2.20
CA ALA A 52 -0.16 -5.86 1.64
C ALA A 52 0.51 -4.62 2.24
N THR A 53 0.73 -4.61 3.56
CA THR A 53 1.42 -3.52 4.26
C THR A 53 2.85 -3.34 3.74
N LEU A 54 3.60 -4.44 3.62
CA LEU A 54 4.97 -4.40 3.09
C LEU A 54 5.01 -3.90 1.64
N SER A 55 4.08 -4.35 0.81
CA SER A 55 3.98 -3.92 -0.59
C SER A 55 3.71 -2.41 -0.70
N ILE A 56 2.85 -1.85 0.14
CA ILE A 56 2.60 -0.40 0.19
C ILE A 56 3.85 0.35 0.64
N ILE A 57 4.52 -0.12 1.69
CA ILE A 57 5.75 0.51 2.18
C ILE A 57 6.81 0.52 1.07
N GLN A 58 7.01 -0.60 0.37
CA GLN A 58 7.93 -0.69 -0.75
C GLN A 58 7.54 0.26 -1.89
N TYR A 59 6.26 0.33 -2.24
CA TYR A 59 5.75 1.25 -3.25
C TYR A 59 6.00 2.70 -2.86
N LEU A 60 5.64 3.10 -1.64
CA LEU A 60 5.89 4.46 -1.15
C LEU A 60 7.40 4.78 -1.03
N GLN A 61 8.25 3.78 -0.88
CA GLN A 61 9.71 3.96 -0.84
C GLN A 61 10.37 3.85 -2.22
N SER A 62 9.61 3.60 -3.28
CA SER A 62 10.18 3.53 -4.63
C SER A 62 10.94 4.82 -4.99
N PRO A 63 11.99 4.74 -5.81
CA PRO A 63 12.79 5.91 -6.18
C PRO A 63 11.95 7.03 -6.77
N ASP A 64 10.98 6.70 -7.61
CA ASP A 64 10.14 7.68 -8.31
C ASP A 64 9.23 8.43 -7.34
N VAL A 65 8.56 7.71 -6.42
CA VAL A 65 7.69 8.33 -5.40
C VAL A 65 8.52 9.15 -4.39
N ARG A 66 9.74 8.71 -4.09
CA ARG A 66 10.66 9.46 -3.23
C ARG A 66 11.12 10.77 -3.89
N ALA A 67 11.49 10.71 -5.17
CA ALA A 67 11.87 11.89 -5.94
C ALA A 67 10.70 12.87 -6.05
N ALA A 68 9.50 12.39 -6.39
CA ALA A 68 8.31 13.23 -6.46
C ALA A 68 8.01 13.92 -5.11
N ARG A 69 8.13 13.20 -3.98
CA ARG A 69 7.96 13.79 -2.64
C ARG A 69 9.02 14.83 -2.30
N ALA A 70 10.27 14.63 -2.75
CA ALA A 70 11.32 15.60 -2.54
C ALA A 70 11.00 16.91 -3.29
N ILE A 71 10.52 16.81 -4.53
CA ILE A 71 10.07 17.97 -5.29
C ILE A 71 8.91 18.67 -4.56
N VAL A 72 7.84 17.94 -4.21
CA VAL A 72 6.66 18.51 -3.56
C VAL A 72 7.00 19.22 -2.26
N ARG A 73 7.91 18.69 -1.44
CA ARG A 73 8.29 19.33 -0.18
C ARG A 73 8.98 20.69 -0.35
N ASN A 74 9.55 20.93 -1.51
CA ASN A 74 10.20 22.21 -1.84
C ASN A 74 9.24 23.21 -2.50
N LEU A 75 8.01 22.79 -2.83
CA LEU A 75 7.00 23.68 -3.41
C LEU A 75 6.43 24.61 -2.35
N LYS A 76 6.06 25.79 -2.79
CA LYS A 76 5.26 26.70 -1.98
C LYS A 76 3.78 26.42 -2.23
N PRO A 77 2.95 26.35 -1.17
CA PRO A 77 1.50 26.29 -1.35
C PRO A 77 1.01 27.52 -2.12
N THR A 78 0.28 27.29 -3.20
CA THR A 78 -0.28 28.37 -4.03
C THR A 78 -1.66 27.99 -4.53
N THR A 79 -2.54 28.97 -4.68
CA THR A 79 -3.86 28.80 -5.30
C THR A 79 -3.78 28.86 -6.83
N ASP A 80 -2.74 29.46 -7.38
CA ASP A 80 -2.52 29.59 -8.83
C ASP A 80 -1.41 28.64 -9.30
N TRP A 81 -1.53 27.37 -8.92
CA TRP A 81 -0.54 26.33 -9.18
C TRP A 81 -0.28 26.12 -10.68
N MET A 82 -1.28 26.38 -11.55
CA MET A 82 -1.10 26.27 -13.00
C MET A 82 -0.06 27.24 -13.54
N ARG A 83 0.06 28.40 -12.91
CA ARG A 83 1.04 29.42 -13.30
C ARG A 83 2.35 29.31 -12.53
N ASP A 84 2.25 28.97 -11.23
CA ASP A 84 3.36 29.06 -10.30
C ASP A 84 4.22 27.78 -10.29
N TRP A 85 3.65 26.64 -10.68
CA TRP A 85 4.37 25.36 -10.75
C TRP A 85 4.72 24.99 -12.18
N THR A 86 5.92 24.50 -12.37
CA THR A 86 6.36 23.92 -13.64
C THR A 86 5.62 22.63 -13.95
N PRO A 87 5.57 22.16 -15.22
CA PRO A 87 4.96 20.89 -15.58
C PRO A 87 5.50 19.68 -14.80
N ASP A 88 6.80 19.68 -14.49
CA ASP A 88 7.44 18.62 -13.71
C ASP A 88 6.98 18.64 -12.24
N GLU A 89 6.81 19.83 -11.66
CA GLU A 89 6.28 20.01 -10.31
C GLU A 89 4.81 19.59 -10.21
N GLN A 90 4.00 19.93 -11.20
CA GLN A 90 2.61 19.49 -11.31
C GLN A 90 2.52 17.95 -11.42
N SER A 91 3.38 17.35 -12.25
CA SER A 91 3.47 15.90 -12.39
C SER A 91 3.90 15.22 -11.09
N ALA A 92 4.89 15.80 -10.38
CA ALA A 92 5.32 15.31 -9.08
C ALA A 92 4.21 15.40 -8.04
N ALA A 93 3.47 16.51 -7.98
CA ALA A 93 2.32 16.68 -7.08
C ALA A 93 1.23 15.66 -7.38
N ALA A 94 0.88 15.44 -8.65
CA ALA A 94 -0.09 14.43 -9.05
C ALA A 94 0.35 13.02 -8.66
N SER A 95 1.62 12.67 -8.88
CA SER A 95 2.21 11.38 -8.51
C SER A 95 2.15 11.14 -7.00
N VAL A 96 2.49 12.14 -6.18
CA VAL A 96 2.43 12.05 -4.72
C VAL A 96 0.99 11.89 -4.24
N CYS A 97 0.05 12.69 -4.75
CA CYS A 97 -1.36 12.59 -4.41
C CYS A 97 -1.93 11.21 -4.76
N ALA A 98 -1.64 10.71 -5.96
CA ALA A 98 -2.08 9.37 -6.40
C ALA A 98 -1.48 8.26 -5.53
N SER A 99 -0.21 8.39 -5.14
CA SER A 99 0.48 7.38 -4.32
C SER A 99 -0.13 7.28 -2.92
N TYR A 100 -0.41 8.41 -2.28
CA TYR A 100 -1.04 8.42 -0.97
C TYR A 100 -2.53 8.06 -1.03
N ASP A 101 -3.23 8.43 -2.11
CA ASP A 101 -4.63 8.03 -2.31
C ASP A 101 -4.76 6.52 -2.45
N ALA A 102 -3.89 5.89 -3.24
CA ALA A 102 -3.84 4.43 -3.39
C ALA A 102 -3.55 3.72 -2.07
N ALA A 103 -2.57 4.20 -1.29
CA ALA A 103 -2.26 3.65 0.02
C ALA A 103 -3.46 3.80 0.99
N ALA A 104 -4.08 4.96 1.00
CA ALA A 104 -5.24 5.26 1.83
C ALA A 104 -6.48 4.43 1.45
N MET A 105 -6.69 4.18 0.16
CA MET A 105 -7.77 3.33 -0.32
C MET A 105 -7.68 1.92 0.30
N LEU A 106 -6.48 1.34 0.41
CA LEU A 106 -6.28 0.02 1.00
C LEU A 106 -6.53 0.02 2.52
N ILE A 107 -6.25 1.12 3.21
CA ILE A 107 -6.62 1.31 4.62
C ILE A 107 -8.15 1.37 4.77
N VAL A 108 -8.83 2.19 3.96
CA VAL A 108 -10.28 2.36 4.01
C VAL A 108 -11.01 1.04 3.72
N GLN A 109 -10.48 0.24 2.80
CA GLN A 109 -11.00 -1.08 2.48
C GLN A 109 -10.59 -2.18 3.48
N ARG A 110 -9.86 -1.83 4.55
CA ARG A 110 -9.40 -2.75 5.62
C ARG A 110 -8.47 -3.87 5.14
N TYR A 111 -7.79 -3.67 4.02
CA TYR A 111 -6.71 -4.58 3.59
C TYR A 111 -5.44 -4.37 4.41
N VAL A 112 -5.28 -3.17 4.98
CA VAL A 112 -4.10 -2.77 5.75
C VAL A 112 -4.56 -2.04 7.00
N GLU A 113 -3.90 -2.30 8.13
CA GLU A 113 -4.15 -1.56 9.36
C GLU A 113 -3.58 -0.14 9.23
N PRO A 114 -4.31 0.88 9.72
CA PRO A 114 -3.90 2.29 9.58
C PRO A 114 -2.68 2.63 10.43
N GLU A 115 -2.57 2.08 11.64
CA GLU A 115 -1.60 2.51 12.65
C GLU A 115 -0.14 2.47 12.18
N PRO A 116 0.39 1.38 11.56
CA PRO A 116 1.78 1.36 11.09
C PRO A 116 2.08 2.39 10.02
N LEU A 117 1.13 2.61 9.09
CA LEU A 117 1.30 3.56 7.99
C LEU A 117 1.16 5.01 8.49
N VAL A 118 0.17 5.28 9.33
CA VAL A 118 -0.06 6.62 9.88
C VAL A 118 1.10 7.05 10.80
N THR A 119 1.63 6.15 11.61
CA THR A 119 2.77 6.43 12.48
C THR A 119 4.04 6.71 11.67
N THR A 120 4.33 5.86 10.68
CA THR A 120 5.57 5.97 9.91
C THR A 120 5.52 7.10 8.88
N TRP A 121 4.39 7.29 8.21
CA TRP A 121 4.25 8.21 7.08
C TRP A 121 3.48 9.49 7.42
N GLY A 122 2.88 9.58 8.61
CA GLY A 122 2.06 10.72 9.03
C GLY A 122 2.71 12.08 8.82
N PRO A 123 3.98 12.31 9.21
CA PRO A 123 4.65 13.58 8.94
C PRO A 123 4.74 13.90 7.45
N SER A 124 5.09 12.90 6.62
CA SER A 124 5.20 13.08 5.16
C SER A 124 3.84 13.32 4.49
N VAL A 125 2.82 12.55 4.91
CA VAL A 125 1.43 12.72 4.47
C VAL A 125 0.95 14.14 4.77
N SER A 126 1.17 14.62 6.00
CA SER A 126 0.73 15.95 6.45
C SER A 126 1.42 17.07 5.68
N ALA A 127 2.73 16.99 5.52
CA ALA A 127 3.49 17.99 4.77
C ALA A 127 3.06 18.06 3.29
N CYS A 128 2.98 16.89 2.63
CA CYS A 128 2.58 16.84 1.22
C CYS A 128 1.12 17.27 1.02
N PHE A 129 0.20 16.86 1.91
CA PHE A 129 -1.21 17.22 1.80
C PHE A 129 -1.42 18.73 1.84
N ARG A 130 -0.79 19.44 2.79
CA ARG A 130 -0.93 20.90 2.93
C ARG A 130 -0.41 21.65 1.72
N ILE A 131 0.70 21.21 1.15
CA ILE A 131 1.25 21.83 -0.06
C ILE A 131 0.32 21.57 -1.26
N CYS A 132 -0.21 20.35 -1.37
CA CYS A 132 -1.05 19.96 -2.49
C CYS A 132 -2.54 20.31 -2.29
N GLU A 133 -2.99 20.79 -1.12
CA GLU A 133 -4.41 21.03 -0.84
C GLU A 133 -5.08 21.95 -1.87
N PRO A 134 -4.52 23.11 -2.26
CA PRO A 134 -5.12 23.94 -3.30
C PRO A 134 -5.21 23.23 -4.66
N PHE A 135 -4.17 22.47 -5.02
CA PHE A 135 -4.12 21.66 -6.23
C PHE A 135 -5.20 20.58 -6.22
N ILE A 136 -5.35 19.83 -5.11
CA ILE A 136 -6.38 18.81 -4.93
C ILE A 136 -7.78 19.43 -5.05
N ARG A 137 -8.00 20.60 -4.40
CA ARG A 137 -9.28 21.30 -4.43
C ARG A 137 -9.68 21.71 -5.86
N SER A 138 -8.77 22.31 -6.59
CA SER A 138 -9.00 22.70 -7.99
C SER A 138 -9.33 21.49 -8.88
N LEU A 139 -8.62 20.37 -8.71
CA LEU A 139 -8.89 19.16 -9.48
C LEU A 139 -10.20 18.45 -9.08
N LYS A 140 -10.63 18.57 -7.82
CA LYS A 140 -11.96 18.11 -7.39
C LYS A 140 -13.08 18.88 -8.05
N GLU A 141 -12.92 20.17 -8.29
CA GLU A 141 -13.90 21.00 -9.02
C GLU A 141 -14.06 20.54 -10.46
N THR A 142 -12.98 20.10 -11.10
CA THR A 142 -12.97 19.65 -12.50
C THR A 142 -13.35 18.18 -12.65
N ASN A 143 -12.80 17.31 -11.80
CA ASN A 143 -12.91 15.85 -11.94
C ASN A 143 -13.93 15.22 -10.98
N GLY A 144 -14.55 16.03 -10.12
CA GLY A 144 -15.56 15.61 -9.15
C GLY A 144 -15.01 15.38 -7.73
N PRO A 145 -15.92 15.37 -6.73
CA PRO A 145 -15.56 15.40 -5.30
C PRO A 145 -14.85 14.13 -4.81
N ALA A 146 -14.93 13.03 -5.56
CA ALA A 146 -14.27 11.76 -5.22
C ALA A 146 -12.78 11.74 -5.58
N TYR A 147 -12.30 12.74 -6.35
CA TYR A 147 -10.91 12.76 -6.80
C TYR A 147 -9.96 12.93 -5.61
N TRP A 148 -9.03 11.99 -5.43
CA TRP A 148 -8.08 11.87 -4.31
C TRP A 148 -8.70 12.00 -2.91
N ARG A 149 -9.92 11.52 -2.74
CA ARG A 149 -10.67 11.53 -1.48
C ARG A 149 -9.98 10.75 -0.38
N HIS A 150 -9.33 9.64 -0.72
CA HIS A 150 -8.69 8.77 0.26
C HIS A 150 -7.42 9.39 0.82
N PHE A 151 -6.69 10.21 0.05
CA PHE A 151 -5.55 10.96 0.56
C PHE A 151 -5.97 11.93 1.68
N GLU A 152 -7.07 12.67 1.49
CA GLU A 152 -7.66 13.51 2.53
C GLU A 152 -8.08 12.68 3.77
N THR A 153 -8.68 11.51 3.55
CA THR A 153 -9.02 10.59 4.64
C THR A 153 -7.77 10.16 5.42
N MET A 154 -6.70 9.82 4.73
CA MET A 154 -5.43 9.45 5.37
C MET A 154 -4.84 10.62 6.18
N PHE A 155 -4.86 11.84 5.63
CA PHE A 155 -4.43 13.04 6.35
C PHE A 155 -5.25 13.25 7.64
N ASN A 156 -6.56 13.03 7.60
CA ASN A 156 -7.43 13.16 8.77
C ASN A 156 -7.20 12.06 9.82
N MET A 157 -6.69 10.90 9.43
CA MET A 157 -6.28 9.84 10.36
C MET A 157 -4.97 10.16 11.10
N VAL A 158 -4.14 11.08 10.59
CA VAL A 158 -2.89 11.45 11.24
C VAL A 158 -3.17 12.23 12.52
N PRO A 159 -2.66 11.80 13.69
CA PRO A 159 -2.84 12.51 14.95
C PRO A 159 -2.36 13.95 14.86
N GLU A 160 -3.06 14.86 15.54
CA GLU A 160 -2.75 16.30 15.48
C GLU A 160 -1.34 16.61 16.01
N SER A 161 -0.86 15.86 16.97
CA SER A 161 0.52 15.97 17.47
C SER A 161 1.56 15.74 16.38
N ILE A 162 1.34 14.75 15.51
CA ILE A 162 2.22 14.43 14.38
C ILE A 162 2.08 15.50 13.29
N ARG A 163 0.85 15.99 13.04
CA ARG A 163 0.61 17.08 12.08
C ARG A 163 1.34 18.36 12.45
N LYS A 164 1.34 18.72 13.74
CA LYS A 164 2.08 19.89 14.25
C LYS A 164 3.59 19.75 14.13
N LEU A 165 4.14 18.55 14.33
CA LEU A 165 5.58 18.31 14.14
C LEU A 165 6.00 18.52 12.67
N ALA A 166 5.15 18.13 11.73
CA ALA A 166 5.41 18.38 10.30
C ALA A 166 5.48 19.89 9.98
N ASP A 167 4.68 20.72 10.65
CA ASP A 167 4.70 22.18 10.47
C ASP A 167 6.02 22.82 10.92
N VAL A 168 6.51 22.38 12.07
CA VAL A 168 7.79 22.88 12.61
C VAL A 168 8.95 22.51 11.68
N GLN A 169 8.94 21.28 11.13
CA GLN A 169 9.99 20.86 10.19
C GLN A 169 9.95 21.62 8.87
N THR A 170 8.77 21.95 8.37
CA THR A 170 8.62 22.75 7.14
C THR A 170 9.04 24.21 7.36
N ALA A 171 8.86 24.74 8.57
CA ALA A 171 9.23 26.10 8.92
C ALA A 171 10.73 26.27 9.23
N VAL A 172 11.44 25.20 9.59
CA VAL A 172 12.86 25.20 10.01
C VAL A 172 13.81 24.90 8.84
N THR A 173 13.33 24.62 7.63
CA THR A 173 14.21 24.55 6.45
C THR A 173 14.33 25.98 5.85
N PRO A 174 15.21 26.87 6.37
CA PRO A 174 15.54 28.10 5.69
C PRO A 174 16.31 27.69 4.44
N ALA A 175 16.12 28.43 3.38
CA ALA A 175 16.97 28.47 2.20
C ALA A 175 18.42 28.79 2.60
N GLU A 176 19.15 27.81 3.10
CA GLU A 176 20.60 27.89 3.32
C GLU A 176 21.28 26.85 2.44
N THR A 177 21.50 27.26 1.23
CA THR A 177 22.72 27.00 0.46
C THR A 177 22.71 27.83 -0.83
N ASP A 178 22.68 29.14 -0.69
CA ASP A 178 23.26 29.99 -1.71
C ASP A 178 24.73 30.18 -1.31
N GLY A 179 25.62 29.40 -1.90
CA GLY A 179 27.03 29.56 -1.67
C GLY A 179 27.87 28.30 -1.75
N ASP A 180 27.76 27.49 -2.79
CA ASP A 180 28.93 26.82 -3.34
C ASP A 180 28.66 26.39 -4.79
N LYS A 181 29.01 27.30 -5.67
CA LYS A 181 29.06 27.04 -7.11
C LYS A 181 30.35 26.25 -7.37
N PRO A 182 30.32 24.96 -7.63
CA PRO A 182 31.57 24.26 -7.93
C PRO A 182 32.17 24.85 -9.21
N ALA A 183 33.40 25.30 -9.07
CA ALA A 183 34.24 25.80 -10.15
C ALA A 183 34.21 24.86 -11.34
N ARG A 184 33.87 25.43 -12.47
CA ARG A 184 33.89 24.88 -13.81
C ARG A 184 35.26 24.21 -14.08
N ALA A 185 35.33 22.88 -13.93
CA ALA A 185 36.50 22.12 -14.37
C ALA A 185 36.57 22.15 -15.89
N VAL A 186 37.59 22.81 -16.38
CA VAL A 186 38.01 22.83 -17.78
C VAL A 186 38.36 21.41 -18.18
N SER A 187 37.60 20.82 -19.08
CA SER A 187 37.90 19.57 -19.73
C SER A 187 38.80 19.86 -20.93
N THR A 188 40.09 19.53 -20.82
CA THR A 188 40.99 19.34 -21.93
C THR A 188 41.28 17.84 -22.09
N GLY A 189 41.14 17.30 -23.28
CA GLY A 189 41.80 16.04 -23.58
C GLY A 189 41.00 15.07 -24.43
N ALA A 190 41.24 15.20 -25.67
CA ALA A 190 40.98 14.32 -26.81
C ALA A 190 41.50 12.88 -26.64
N GLY A 191 40.86 11.96 -27.35
CA GLY A 191 41.43 10.66 -27.70
C GLY A 191 40.37 9.69 -28.24
N PRO A 192 40.63 9.07 -29.38
CA PRO A 192 39.63 8.51 -30.29
C PRO A 192 39.50 6.98 -30.24
N GLY A 193 38.34 6.50 -30.66
CA GLY A 193 38.24 5.27 -31.44
C GLY A 193 38.04 3.98 -30.69
N HIS A 194 36.92 3.35 -30.88
CA HIS A 194 36.80 2.06 -31.54
C HIS A 194 35.31 1.76 -31.80
N GLY A 195 35.04 1.45 -33.05
CA GLY A 195 33.76 1.16 -33.61
C GLY A 195 33.29 -0.29 -33.41
N PRO A 196 32.33 -0.69 -34.20
CA PRO A 196 31.18 -1.46 -33.73
C PRO A 196 31.24 -2.92 -34.14
N THR A 197 30.55 -3.79 -33.42
CA THR A 197 30.07 -5.05 -34.02
C THR A 197 28.98 -5.68 -33.17
N GLY A 198 27.96 -6.19 -33.86
CA GLY A 198 27.25 -7.37 -33.46
C GLY A 198 25.74 -7.18 -33.20
N GLY A 199 25.01 -7.08 -34.30
CA GLY A 199 23.56 -7.32 -34.26
C GLY A 199 23.27 -8.80 -34.01
N ALA A 200 22.27 -9.08 -33.19
CA ALA A 200 21.62 -10.35 -33.15
C ALA A 200 20.12 -10.16 -33.38
N PRO A 201 19.45 -10.96 -34.22
CA PRO A 201 18.05 -10.78 -34.58
C PRO A 201 17.13 -11.34 -33.54
N LEU A 202 16.01 -10.65 -33.34
CA LEU A 202 14.83 -11.09 -32.56
C LEU A 202 14.14 -12.29 -33.23
N PRO A 203 13.65 -13.26 -32.48
CA PRO A 203 12.80 -14.32 -33.03
C PRO A 203 11.37 -13.82 -33.25
N ASP A 204 10.94 -14.08 -34.47
CA ASP A 204 9.58 -13.92 -34.98
C ASP A 204 8.67 -14.98 -34.31
N HIS A 205 7.59 -14.55 -33.65
CA HIS A 205 6.51 -15.44 -33.20
C HIS A 205 5.22 -15.06 -33.92
N THR A 206 5.09 -15.63 -35.13
CA THR A 206 3.78 -15.88 -35.75
C THR A 206 3.41 -17.35 -35.56
N ALA A 207 2.36 -17.61 -34.75
CA ALA A 207 1.38 -18.67 -34.92
C ALA A 207 0.28 -18.51 -33.85
#